data_36253cbf92a60da04304abd3242b5f5c
#
_entry.id   36253cbf92a60da04304abd3242b5f5c
#
_cell.length_a   1.000
_cell.length_b   1.000
_cell.length_c   1.000
_cell.angle_alpha   90.00
_cell.angle_beta   90.00
_cell.angle_gamma   90.00
#
_symmetry.space_group_name_H-M   'P 1'
#
loop_
_entity.id
_entity.type
_entity.pdbx_description
1 polymer ?
#
loop_
_entity_poly.entity_id
_entity_poly.type
_entity_poly.pdbx_seq_one_letter_code
_entity_poly.pdbx_strand_id
1 'polypeptide(L)'
;MTAVGAPGRSSGTVQAVKLVVLLAFVLLFLIPVYVLIVTSFKPLDEADPSSAWSLPGHWSTSGWSSAWDALRPGLENSVKIAVSGSIISAVLGSLNGFVLSKWRFPGADVVFTLFLFGMFIPYQAVMIPLAGLLTDMELSGTIRGLVLAHVVYGIPICTLIFRNYYVTIPDELIEASRVDGAGMLRTYWSVILPVSAPAFAVTLIWQFTSMWNDFLFAVFLGAPDSWPVTVMLNNTAGSGAVAVQYNQQMASALLASLPTLLVYLLLGRFFMRGLMAGALKG
;
A
#
# COMPACT_ATOMS: atom_id res chain seq x y z
N MET A 1 9.04 3.08 49.37
CA MET A 1 8.42 1.90 48.76
C MET A 1 6.94 2.25 48.53
N THR A 2 6.61 2.81 47.39
CA THR A 2 5.24 3.09 46.96
C THR A 2 4.79 1.94 46.05
N ALA A 3 3.79 1.19 46.55
CA ALA A 3 3.21 0.08 45.82
C ALA A 3 2.53 0.61 44.54
N VAL A 4 3.06 0.19 43.39
CA VAL A 4 2.41 0.38 42.09
C VAL A 4 1.14 -0.48 42.09
N GLY A 5 -0.02 0.16 42.18
CA GLY A 5 -1.32 -0.50 42.15
C GLY A 5 -1.47 -1.30 40.88
N ALA A 6 -1.83 -2.58 41.01
CA ALA A 6 -2.18 -3.45 39.88
C ALA A 6 -3.29 -2.81 39.06
N PRO A 7 -3.25 -2.88 37.70
CA PRO A 7 -4.31 -2.34 36.86
C PRO A 7 -5.63 -3.01 37.23
N GLY A 8 -6.58 -2.21 37.71
CA GLY A 8 -7.90 -2.67 38.15
C GLY A 8 -8.59 -3.43 37.02
N ARG A 9 -9.00 -4.68 37.25
CA ARG A 9 -9.86 -5.46 36.37
C ARG A 9 -11.13 -4.64 36.11
N SER A 10 -11.31 -4.17 34.88
CA SER A 10 -12.54 -3.48 34.50
C SER A 10 -13.73 -4.39 34.79
N SER A 11 -14.78 -3.84 35.40
CA SER A 11 -15.99 -4.60 35.78
C SER A 11 -16.56 -5.30 34.54
N GLY A 12 -17.14 -6.50 34.68
CA GLY A 12 -17.71 -7.26 33.56
C GLY A 12 -18.72 -6.43 32.74
N THR A 13 -19.42 -5.49 33.38
CA THR A 13 -20.34 -4.53 32.74
C THR A 13 -19.60 -3.60 31.75
N VAL A 14 -18.43 -3.07 32.11
CA VAL A 14 -17.64 -2.20 31.25
C VAL A 14 -17.09 -2.98 30.05
N GLN A 15 -16.70 -4.23 30.25
CA GLN A 15 -16.26 -5.10 29.15
C GLN A 15 -17.41 -5.43 28.20
N ALA A 16 -18.60 -5.75 28.71
CA ALA A 16 -19.79 -6.00 27.91
C ALA A 16 -20.20 -4.77 27.09
N VAL A 17 -20.20 -3.58 27.67
CA VAL A 17 -20.50 -2.33 26.97
C VAL A 17 -19.48 -2.08 25.86
N LYS A 18 -18.17 -2.24 26.12
CA LYS A 18 -17.13 -2.12 25.08
C LYS A 18 -17.36 -3.08 23.93
N LEU A 19 -17.69 -4.34 24.23
CA LEU A 19 -17.94 -5.36 23.19
C LEU A 19 -19.17 -5.00 22.34
N VAL A 20 -20.27 -4.57 22.96
CA VAL A 20 -21.48 -4.15 22.24
C VAL A 20 -21.19 -2.96 21.31
N VAL A 21 -20.47 -1.95 21.82
CA VAL A 21 -20.07 -0.79 21.01
C VAL A 21 -19.17 -1.21 19.85
N LEU A 22 -18.18 -2.06 20.09
CA LEU A 22 -17.31 -2.58 19.03
C LEU A 22 -18.10 -3.37 17.97
N LEU A 23 -19.02 -4.24 18.39
CA LEU A 23 -19.87 -5.00 17.46
C LEU A 23 -20.78 -4.06 16.63
N ALA A 24 -21.34 -3.03 17.25
CA ALA A 24 -22.15 -2.04 16.54
C ALA A 24 -21.33 -1.32 15.46
N PHE A 25 -20.10 -0.90 15.76
CA PHE A 25 -19.20 -0.32 14.77
C PHE A 25 -18.82 -1.32 13.67
N VAL A 26 -18.49 -2.57 14.02
CA VAL A 26 -18.21 -3.61 13.02
C VAL A 26 -19.37 -3.80 12.07
N LEU A 27 -20.59 -3.93 12.58
CA LEU A 27 -21.80 -4.05 11.75
C LEU A 27 -21.99 -2.84 10.84
N LEU A 28 -21.83 -1.62 11.39
CA LEU A 28 -21.92 -0.38 10.61
C LEU A 28 -20.93 -0.34 9.45
N PHE A 29 -19.66 -0.72 9.69
CA PHE A 29 -18.63 -0.76 8.64
C PHE A 29 -18.82 -1.90 7.65
N LEU A 30 -19.52 -2.97 8.00
CA LEU A 30 -19.82 -4.08 7.10
C LEU A 30 -21.03 -3.81 6.18
N ILE A 31 -21.85 -2.79 6.47
CA ILE A 31 -23.01 -2.42 5.64
C ILE A 31 -22.62 -2.20 4.16
N PRO A 32 -21.61 -1.34 3.83
CA PRO A 32 -21.23 -1.16 2.42
C PRO A 32 -20.71 -2.44 1.78
N VAL A 33 -19.98 -3.26 2.54
CA VAL A 33 -19.44 -4.55 2.07
C VAL A 33 -20.59 -5.53 1.74
N TYR A 34 -21.63 -5.56 2.58
CA TYR A 34 -22.83 -6.35 2.32
C TYR A 34 -23.48 -5.95 0.99
N VAL A 35 -23.70 -4.65 0.78
CA VAL A 35 -24.30 -4.14 -0.47
C VAL A 35 -23.44 -4.49 -1.69
N LEU A 36 -22.11 -4.32 -1.59
CA LEU A 36 -21.17 -4.70 -2.65
C LEU A 36 -21.30 -6.18 -3.01
N ILE A 37 -21.25 -7.06 -2.01
CA ILE A 37 -21.30 -8.51 -2.22
C ILE A 37 -22.65 -8.91 -2.79
N VAL A 38 -23.73 -8.51 -2.16
CA VAL A 38 -25.09 -8.92 -2.56
C VAL A 38 -25.42 -8.43 -3.99
N THR A 39 -25.13 -7.17 -4.29
CA THR A 39 -25.41 -6.60 -5.62
C THR A 39 -24.51 -7.21 -6.69
N SER A 40 -23.27 -7.60 -6.39
CA SER A 40 -22.37 -8.24 -7.35
C SER A 40 -22.88 -9.60 -7.87
N PHE A 41 -23.75 -10.27 -7.10
CA PHE A 41 -24.36 -11.55 -7.46
C PHE A 41 -25.80 -11.43 -7.97
N LYS A 42 -26.30 -10.23 -8.21
CA LYS A 42 -27.60 -10.02 -8.85
C LYS A 42 -27.52 -10.13 -10.36
N PRO A 43 -28.55 -10.65 -11.03
CA PRO A 43 -28.69 -10.47 -12.49
C PRO A 43 -28.91 -8.99 -12.80
N LEU A 44 -28.68 -8.60 -14.05
CA LEU A 44 -28.69 -7.19 -14.47
C LEU A 44 -30.01 -6.49 -14.20
N ASP A 45 -31.13 -7.18 -14.40
CA ASP A 45 -32.51 -6.69 -14.21
C ASP A 45 -32.88 -6.48 -12.74
N GLU A 46 -32.19 -7.14 -11.80
CA GLU A 46 -32.34 -6.97 -10.34
C GLU A 46 -31.34 -6.00 -9.73
N ALA A 47 -30.29 -5.64 -10.46
CA ALA A 47 -29.17 -4.83 -9.95
C ALA A 47 -29.47 -3.32 -10.05
N ASP A 48 -30.40 -2.85 -9.22
CA ASP A 48 -30.82 -1.46 -9.12
C ASP A 48 -30.59 -0.88 -7.73
N PRO A 49 -30.28 0.44 -7.58
CA PRO A 49 -30.09 1.07 -6.28
C PRO A 49 -31.28 0.93 -5.32
N SER A 50 -32.51 0.88 -5.83
CA SER A 50 -33.70 0.70 -5.01
C SER A 50 -33.76 -0.69 -4.36
N SER A 51 -33.14 -1.69 -4.98
CA SER A 51 -33.07 -3.07 -4.50
C SER A 51 -31.77 -3.39 -3.73
N ALA A 52 -30.90 -2.41 -3.48
CA ALA A 52 -29.54 -2.63 -2.92
C ALA A 52 -29.51 -3.49 -1.65
N TRP A 53 -30.56 -3.44 -0.82
CA TRP A 53 -30.65 -4.15 0.45
C TRP A 53 -31.26 -5.56 0.35
N SER A 54 -31.97 -5.84 -0.72
CA SER A 54 -32.62 -7.15 -0.92
C SER A 54 -31.60 -8.20 -1.36
N LEU A 55 -31.82 -9.44 -0.96
CA LEU A 55 -31.09 -10.57 -1.52
C LEU A 55 -31.50 -10.78 -2.99
N PRO A 56 -30.63 -11.38 -3.83
CA PRO A 56 -30.96 -11.74 -5.20
C PRO A 56 -32.15 -12.70 -5.24
N GLY A 57 -33.11 -12.48 -6.12
CA GLY A 57 -34.14 -13.47 -6.45
C GLY A 57 -33.52 -14.69 -7.13
N HIS A 58 -32.53 -14.45 -8.00
CA HIS A 58 -31.68 -15.47 -8.61
C HIS A 58 -30.20 -15.08 -8.50
N TRP A 59 -29.35 -16.01 -8.07
CA TRP A 59 -27.91 -15.80 -7.97
C TRP A 59 -27.29 -15.83 -9.37
N SER A 60 -26.58 -14.79 -9.76
CA SER A 60 -25.91 -14.66 -11.05
C SER A 60 -24.44 -14.28 -10.89
N THR A 61 -23.58 -14.86 -11.71
CA THR A 61 -22.17 -14.49 -11.82
C THR A 61 -21.88 -13.64 -13.06
N SER A 62 -22.90 -13.21 -13.78
CA SER A 62 -22.74 -12.40 -15.01
C SER A 62 -21.99 -11.10 -14.76
N GLY A 63 -22.24 -10.42 -13.62
CA GLY A 63 -21.50 -9.24 -13.21
C GLY A 63 -20.00 -9.51 -13.02
N TRP A 64 -19.64 -10.69 -12.48
CA TRP A 64 -18.25 -11.08 -12.25
C TRP A 64 -17.51 -11.40 -13.55
N SER A 65 -18.14 -12.10 -14.50
CA SER A 65 -17.52 -12.36 -15.82
C SER A 65 -17.27 -11.04 -16.56
N SER A 66 -18.28 -10.15 -16.61
CA SER A 66 -18.13 -8.84 -17.24
C SER A 66 -17.08 -7.97 -16.55
N ALA A 67 -17.02 -8.01 -15.20
CA ALA A 67 -16.01 -7.30 -14.44
C ALA A 67 -14.60 -7.82 -14.71
N TRP A 68 -14.44 -9.15 -14.79
CA TRP A 68 -13.15 -9.77 -15.11
C TRP A 68 -12.65 -9.36 -16.49
N ASP A 69 -13.52 -9.46 -17.52
CA ASP A 69 -13.16 -9.10 -18.90
C ASP A 69 -12.79 -7.62 -19.01
N ALA A 70 -13.50 -6.75 -18.29
CA ALA A 70 -13.22 -5.31 -18.27
C ALA A 70 -11.95 -4.94 -17.49
N LEU A 71 -11.65 -5.62 -16.38
CA LEU A 71 -10.57 -5.22 -15.48
C LEU A 71 -9.27 -6.00 -15.65
N ARG A 72 -9.30 -7.19 -16.30
CA ARG A 72 -8.12 -8.05 -16.41
C ARG A 72 -6.87 -7.34 -16.91
N PRO A 73 -6.88 -6.54 -18.00
CA PRO A 73 -5.67 -5.84 -18.42
C PRO A 73 -5.15 -4.86 -17.36
N GLY A 74 -6.04 -4.14 -16.68
CA GLY A 74 -5.68 -3.22 -15.60
C GLY A 74 -5.16 -3.92 -14.36
N LEU A 75 -5.69 -5.08 -14.00
CA LEU A 75 -5.18 -5.93 -12.92
C LEU A 75 -3.74 -6.39 -13.21
N GLU A 76 -3.49 -6.86 -14.44
CA GLU A 76 -2.14 -7.26 -14.88
C GLU A 76 -1.16 -6.07 -14.82
N ASN A 77 -1.58 -4.88 -15.26
CA ASN A 77 -0.78 -3.67 -15.20
C ASN A 77 -0.53 -3.22 -13.75
N SER A 78 -1.57 -3.23 -12.90
CA SER A 78 -1.43 -2.92 -11.48
C SER A 78 -0.45 -3.84 -10.76
N VAL A 79 -0.48 -5.15 -11.04
CA VAL A 79 0.49 -6.11 -10.50
C VAL A 79 1.91 -5.75 -10.95
N LYS A 80 2.12 -5.48 -12.24
CA LYS A 80 3.44 -5.09 -12.77
C LYS A 80 3.95 -3.81 -12.10
N ILE A 81 3.11 -2.78 -11.97
CA ILE A 81 3.48 -1.50 -11.36
C ILE A 81 3.74 -1.68 -9.86
N ALA A 82 2.79 -2.24 -9.11
CA ALA A 82 2.85 -2.31 -7.66
C ALA A 82 3.96 -3.27 -7.17
N VAL A 83 4.13 -4.42 -7.81
CA VAL A 83 5.18 -5.39 -7.41
C VAL A 83 6.57 -4.85 -7.74
N SER A 84 6.82 -4.44 -9.00
CA SER A 84 8.14 -3.93 -9.37
C SER A 84 8.49 -2.64 -8.65
N GLY A 85 7.56 -1.69 -8.59
CA GLY A 85 7.78 -0.40 -7.93
C GLY A 85 8.01 -0.55 -6.43
N SER A 86 7.23 -1.38 -5.73
CA SER A 86 7.42 -1.60 -4.29
C SER A 86 8.75 -2.27 -3.95
N ILE A 87 9.17 -3.26 -4.74
CA ILE A 87 10.47 -3.93 -4.55
C ILE A 87 11.62 -2.95 -4.79
N ILE A 88 11.60 -2.21 -5.91
CA ILE A 88 12.66 -1.26 -6.23
C ILE A 88 12.74 -0.16 -5.17
N SER A 89 11.60 0.43 -4.77
CA SER A 89 11.56 1.46 -3.73
C SER A 89 12.05 0.94 -2.38
N ALA A 90 11.67 -0.29 -1.99
CA ALA A 90 12.11 -0.89 -0.75
C ALA A 90 13.62 -1.16 -0.73
N VAL A 91 14.17 -1.69 -1.82
CA VAL A 91 15.61 -1.95 -1.94
C VAL A 91 16.42 -0.65 -1.89
N LEU A 92 16.03 0.36 -2.67
CA LEU A 92 16.70 1.67 -2.69
C LEU A 92 16.55 2.39 -1.34
N GLY A 93 15.35 2.36 -0.75
CA GLY A 93 15.11 2.93 0.58
C GLY A 93 15.90 2.23 1.68
N SER A 94 16.08 0.90 1.59
CA SER A 94 16.88 0.11 2.51
C SER A 94 18.37 0.48 2.42
N LEU A 95 18.92 0.57 1.21
CA LEU A 95 20.30 1.01 0.99
C LEU A 95 20.53 2.43 1.53
N ASN A 96 19.65 3.37 1.17
CA ASN A 96 19.72 4.75 1.66
C ASN A 96 19.59 4.81 3.19
N GLY A 97 18.63 4.09 3.77
CA GLY A 97 18.42 4.01 5.21
C GLY A 97 19.66 3.48 5.95
N PHE A 98 20.32 2.45 5.41
CA PHE A 98 21.57 1.91 5.96
C PHE A 98 22.71 2.94 5.92
N VAL A 99 22.95 3.54 4.75
CA VAL A 99 24.02 4.53 4.59
C VAL A 99 23.79 5.74 5.51
N LEU A 100 22.56 6.25 5.56
CA LEU A 100 22.23 7.44 6.34
C LEU A 100 22.13 7.20 7.86
N SER A 101 22.08 5.95 8.32
CA SER A 101 22.00 5.61 9.75
C SER A 101 23.29 5.03 10.31
N LYS A 102 23.93 4.12 9.58
CA LYS A 102 25.04 3.29 10.09
C LYS A 102 26.40 3.61 9.49
N TRP A 103 26.41 4.13 8.26
CA TRP A 103 27.70 4.40 7.59
C TRP A 103 28.21 5.83 7.79
N ARG A 104 27.44 6.69 8.40
CA ARG A 104 27.68 8.09 8.77
C ARG A 104 28.81 8.78 8.00
N PHE A 105 28.45 9.68 7.10
CA PHE A 105 29.37 10.56 6.38
C PHE A 105 29.02 12.03 6.69
N PRO A 106 29.97 12.99 6.53
CA PRO A 106 29.67 14.40 6.70
C PRO A 106 28.50 14.83 5.81
N GLY A 107 27.46 15.43 6.40
CA GLY A 107 26.26 15.85 5.65
C GLY A 107 25.13 14.81 5.55
N ALA A 108 25.26 13.61 6.13
CA ALA A 108 24.22 12.57 6.09
C ALA A 108 22.86 13.08 6.61
N ASP A 109 22.83 13.86 7.68
CA ASP A 109 21.61 14.42 8.24
C ASP A 109 21.00 15.49 7.34
N VAL A 110 21.80 16.27 6.60
CA VAL A 110 21.29 17.21 5.59
C VAL A 110 20.64 16.46 4.45
N VAL A 111 21.30 15.43 3.90
CA VAL A 111 20.74 14.58 2.84
C VAL A 111 19.44 13.95 3.30
N PHE A 112 19.41 13.40 4.51
CA PHE A 112 18.18 12.80 5.06
C PHE A 112 17.05 13.83 5.20
N THR A 113 17.39 15.05 5.67
CA THR A 113 16.42 16.14 5.80
C THR A 113 15.85 16.53 4.42
N LEU A 114 16.69 16.57 3.38
CA LEU A 114 16.23 16.84 2.00
C LEU A 114 15.27 15.74 1.48
N PHE A 115 15.53 14.46 1.79
CA PHE A 115 14.58 13.39 1.50
C PHE A 115 13.23 13.63 2.19
N LEU A 116 13.24 14.05 3.46
CA LEU A 116 12.00 14.33 4.19
C LEU A 116 11.25 15.53 3.58
N PHE A 117 11.95 16.61 3.22
CA PHE A 117 11.33 17.74 2.53
C PHE A 117 10.68 17.32 1.21
N GLY A 118 11.32 16.43 0.45
CA GLY A 118 10.75 15.88 -0.79
C GLY A 118 9.39 15.22 -0.61
N MET A 119 9.11 14.60 0.57
CA MET A 119 7.82 13.98 0.87
C MET A 119 6.66 15.00 0.97
N PHE A 120 6.96 16.26 1.32
CA PHE A 120 5.94 17.30 1.47
C PHE A 120 5.61 18.01 0.16
N ILE A 121 6.35 17.74 -0.92
CA ILE A 121 6.03 18.28 -2.24
C ILE A 121 4.78 17.57 -2.76
N PRO A 122 3.66 18.32 -2.94
CA PRO A 122 2.45 17.70 -3.51
C PRO A 122 2.75 17.18 -4.91
N TYR A 123 2.55 15.88 -5.12
CA TYR A 123 2.83 15.26 -6.42
C TYR A 123 2.00 15.87 -7.55
N GLN A 124 0.82 16.43 -7.25
CA GLN A 124 0.01 17.18 -8.21
C GLN A 124 0.74 18.41 -8.79
N ALA A 125 1.58 19.05 -8.00
CA ALA A 125 2.34 20.24 -8.45
C ALA A 125 3.45 19.88 -9.45
N VAL A 126 3.93 18.65 -9.44
CA VAL A 126 5.00 18.19 -10.33
C VAL A 126 4.52 17.36 -11.51
N MET A 127 3.21 17.13 -11.64
CA MET A 127 2.63 16.30 -12.71
C MET A 127 3.03 16.77 -14.11
N ILE A 128 2.92 18.08 -14.38
CA ILE A 128 3.23 18.65 -15.69
C ILE A 128 4.73 18.51 -16.03
N PRO A 129 5.67 18.97 -15.17
CA PRO A 129 7.09 18.79 -15.46
C PRO A 129 7.51 17.32 -15.49
N LEU A 130 6.89 16.46 -14.67
CA LEU A 130 7.15 15.04 -14.70
C LEU A 130 6.69 14.37 -16.02
N ALA A 131 5.54 14.77 -16.55
CA ALA A 131 5.06 14.29 -17.86
C ALA A 131 6.03 14.72 -18.98
N GLY A 132 6.55 15.95 -18.95
CA GLY A 132 7.59 16.42 -19.88
C GLY A 132 8.85 15.56 -19.78
N LEU A 133 9.36 15.35 -18.57
CA LEU A 133 10.55 14.51 -18.33
C LEU A 133 10.37 13.08 -18.86
N LEU A 134 9.22 12.47 -18.59
CA LEU A 134 8.92 11.11 -19.09
C LEU A 134 8.81 11.07 -20.59
N THR A 135 8.34 12.14 -21.24
CA THR A 135 8.31 12.26 -22.70
C THR A 135 9.72 12.35 -23.27
N ASP A 136 10.59 13.17 -22.71
CA ASP A 136 12.00 13.29 -23.13
C ASP A 136 12.78 11.97 -22.94
N MET A 137 12.37 11.16 -21.96
CA MET A 137 12.95 9.84 -21.71
C MET A 137 12.30 8.70 -22.54
N GLU A 138 11.33 9.00 -23.40
CA GLU A 138 10.54 8.02 -24.17
C GLU A 138 9.78 7.02 -23.27
N LEU A 139 9.42 7.41 -22.07
CA LEU A 139 8.69 6.61 -21.08
C LEU A 139 7.23 7.03 -20.90
N SER A 140 6.80 8.10 -21.56
CA SER A 140 5.41 8.58 -21.48
C SER A 140 4.41 7.51 -21.92
N GLY A 141 3.33 7.35 -21.19
CA GLY A 141 2.28 6.37 -21.49
C GLY A 141 2.67 4.91 -21.23
N THR A 142 3.82 4.63 -20.61
CA THR A 142 4.30 3.27 -20.40
C THR A 142 4.24 2.83 -18.94
N ILE A 143 4.15 1.50 -18.71
CA ILE A 143 4.26 0.92 -17.36
C ILE A 143 5.62 1.30 -16.72
N ARG A 144 6.71 1.34 -17.49
CA ARG A 144 8.04 1.73 -16.97
C ARG A 144 8.05 3.17 -16.47
N GLY A 145 7.41 4.08 -17.18
CA GLY A 145 7.26 5.48 -16.76
C GLY A 145 6.47 5.60 -15.46
N LEU A 146 5.36 4.87 -15.33
CA LEU A 146 4.57 4.83 -14.09
C LEU A 146 5.38 4.24 -12.93
N VAL A 147 6.11 3.14 -13.15
CA VAL A 147 6.99 2.55 -12.12
C VAL A 147 8.07 3.54 -11.70
N LEU A 148 8.72 4.22 -12.64
CA LEU A 148 9.74 5.23 -12.32
C LEU A 148 9.18 6.37 -11.47
N ALA A 149 8.02 6.92 -11.84
CA ALA A 149 7.35 7.97 -11.07
C ALA A 149 7.07 7.51 -9.63
N HIS A 150 6.46 6.34 -9.47
CA HIS A 150 6.17 5.77 -8.17
C HIS A 150 7.42 5.48 -7.34
N VAL A 151 8.49 4.97 -7.94
CA VAL A 151 9.76 4.67 -7.26
C VAL A 151 10.38 5.97 -6.72
N VAL A 152 10.46 7.02 -7.55
CA VAL A 152 11.04 8.31 -7.14
C VAL A 152 10.28 8.88 -5.94
N TYR A 153 8.95 8.86 -5.97
CA TYR A 153 8.13 9.32 -4.84
C TYR A 153 8.14 8.36 -3.64
N GLY A 154 8.38 7.08 -3.86
CA GLY A 154 8.44 6.06 -2.82
C GLY A 154 9.75 6.04 -2.04
N ILE A 155 10.88 6.44 -2.65
CA ILE A 155 12.21 6.40 -2.01
C ILE A 155 12.25 7.15 -0.67
N PRO A 156 11.75 8.38 -0.52
CA PRO A 156 11.85 9.11 0.73
C PRO A 156 11.19 8.40 1.91
N ILE A 157 9.97 7.94 1.77
CA ILE A 157 9.25 7.23 2.84
C ILE A 157 9.90 5.88 3.15
N CYS A 158 10.35 5.14 2.14
CA CYS A 158 11.10 3.90 2.33
C CYS A 158 12.39 4.16 3.10
N THR A 159 13.14 5.19 2.73
CA THR A 159 14.37 5.61 3.41
C THR A 159 14.09 5.94 4.88
N LEU A 160 13.01 6.68 5.17
CA LEU A 160 12.60 7.00 6.54
C LEU A 160 12.30 5.75 7.37
N ILE A 161 11.51 4.82 6.82
CA ILE A 161 11.15 3.57 7.52
C ILE A 161 12.40 2.76 7.83
N PHE A 162 13.28 2.54 6.83
CA PHE A 162 14.48 1.75 7.02
C PHE A 162 15.51 2.45 7.93
N ARG A 163 15.72 3.76 7.79
CA ARG A 163 16.61 4.51 8.69
C ARG A 163 16.16 4.38 10.14
N ASN A 164 14.88 4.57 10.42
CA ASN A 164 14.36 4.44 11.78
C ASN A 164 14.50 3.01 12.31
N TYR A 165 14.33 2.00 11.48
CA TYR A 165 14.55 0.61 11.85
C TYR A 165 16.05 0.35 12.12
N TYR A 166 16.94 0.79 11.25
CA TYR A 166 18.37 0.52 11.37
C TYR A 166 19.03 1.23 12.55
N VAL A 167 18.54 2.39 12.97
CA VAL A 167 18.99 3.05 14.21
C VAL A 167 18.84 2.14 15.42
N THR A 168 17.85 1.23 15.43
CA THR A 168 17.63 0.29 16.55
C THR A 168 18.56 -0.92 16.54
N ILE A 169 19.28 -1.17 15.44
CA ILE A 169 20.27 -2.27 15.35
C ILE A 169 21.53 -1.85 16.11
N PRO A 170 22.10 -2.72 16.99
CA PRO A 170 23.32 -2.43 17.71
C PRO A 170 24.50 -2.13 16.77
N ASP A 171 25.29 -1.09 17.10
CA ASP A 171 26.45 -0.68 16.29
C ASP A 171 27.59 -1.71 16.37
N GLU A 172 27.62 -2.51 17.43
CA GLU A 172 28.59 -3.60 17.64
C GLU A 172 28.57 -4.63 16.49
N LEU A 173 27.40 -4.86 15.87
CA LEU A 173 27.30 -5.74 14.70
C LEU A 173 28.04 -5.18 13.48
N ILE A 174 28.00 -3.86 13.33
CA ILE A 174 28.70 -3.17 12.23
C ILE A 174 30.21 -3.14 12.51
N GLU A 175 30.60 -2.88 13.76
CA GLU A 175 31.98 -2.87 14.17
C GLU A 175 32.62 -4.24 14.02
N ALA A 176 31.95 -5.31 14.46
CA ALA A 176 32.41 -6.68 14.26
C ALA A 176 32.65 -7.00 12.78
N SER A 177 31.71 -6.62 11.91
CA SER A 177 31.88 -6.85 10.48
C SER A 177 33.08 -6.08 9.88
N ARG A 178 33.38 -4.89 10.40
CA ARG A 178 34.55 -4.10 9.98
C ARG A 178 35.87 -4.72 10.47
N VAL A 179 35.88 -5.28 11.67
CA VAL A 179 37.05 -6.04 12.19
C VAL A 179 37.33 -7.25 11.31
N ASP A 180 36.26 -7.91 10.79
CA ASP A 180 36.38 -9.01 9.83
C ASP A 180 36.74 -8.55 8.41
N GLY A 181 37.04 -7.26 8.21
CA GLY A 181 37.45 -6.68 6.94
C GLY A 181 36.30 -6.47 5.93
N ALA A 182 35.04 -6.49 6.40
CA ALA A 182 33.91 -6.24 5.50
C ALA A 182 33.76 -4.75 5.17
N GLY A 183 33.73 -4.42 3.88
CA GLY A 183 33.34 -3.10 3.40
C GLY A 183 31.82 -2.88 3.46
N MET A 184 31.37 -1.66 3.15
CA MET A 184 29.98 -1.22 3.25
C MET A 184 28.98 -2.20 2.61
N LEU A 185 29.18 -2.57 1.38
CA LEU A 185 28.24 -3.47 0.65
C LEU A 185 28.22 -4.88 1.26
N ARG A 186 29.38 -5.40 1.67
CA ARG A 186 29.45 -6.72 2.31
C ARG A 186 28.72 -6.69 3.66
N THR A 187 28.94 -5.65 4.46
CA THR A 187 28.21 -5.44 5.74
C THR A 187 26.69 -5.37 5.50
N TYR A 188 26.26 -4.63 4.46
CA TYR A 188 24.84 -4.55 4.11
C TYR A 188 24.25 -5.93 3.79
N TRP A 189 24.86 -6.67 2.85
CA TRP A 189 24.32 -7.95 2.39
C TRP A 189 24.40 -9.06 3.43
N SER A 190 25.48 -9.10 4.22
CA SER A 190 25.75 -10.22 5.13
C SER A 190 25.19 -10.01 6.55
N VAL A 191 25.04 -8.75 6.98
CA VAL A 191 24.63 -8.43 8.35
C VAL A 191 23.26 -7.73 8.37
N ILE A 192 23.13 -6.63 7.62
CA ILE A 192 21.96 -5.76 7.72
C ILE A 192 20.74 -6.35 7.02
N LEU A 193 20.89 -6.79 5.79
CA LEU A 193 19.76 -7.32 4.99
C LEU A 193 19.07 -8.52 5.66
N PRO A 194 19.77 -9.53 6.20
CA PRO A 194 19.12 -10.66 6.87
C PRO A 194 18.25 -10.27 8.07
N VAL A 195 18.65 -9.25 8.83
CA VAL A 195 17.88 -8.78 9.99
C VAL A 195 16.80 -7.77 9.62
N SER A 196 16.72 -7.33 8.35
CA SER A 196 15.81 -6.30 7.87
C SER A 196 14.42 -6.80 7.48
N ALA A 197 14.17 -8.11 7.53
CA ALA A 197 12.90 -8.70 7.07
C ALA A 197 11.64 -8.02 7.63
N PRO A 198 11.57 -7.61 8.93
CA PRO A 198 10.40 -6.89 9.44
C PRO A 198 10.20 -5.51 8.79
N ALA A 199 11.28 -4.76 8.55
CA ALA A 199 11.23 -3.45 7.90
C ALA A 199 10.83 -3.57 6.42
N PHE A 200 11.35 -4.59 5.71
CA PHE A 200 10.93 -4.90 4.34
C PHE A 200 9.45 -5.23 4.28
N ALA A 201 8.91 -6.03 5.20
CA ALA A 201 7.49 -6.36 5.21
C ALA A 201 6.62 -5.10 5.34
N VAL A 202 6.94 -4.20 6.28
CA VAL A 202 6.22 -2.93 6.47
C VAL A 202 6.31 -2.06 5.22
N THR A 203 7.50 -1.91 4.67
CA THR A 203 7.76 -1.04 3.52
C THR A 203 7.08 -1.57 2.26
N LEU A 204 7.12 -2.89 2.02
CA LEU A 204 6.46 -3.53 0.88
C LEU A 204 4.94 -3.41 0.95
N ILE A 205 4.32 -3.61 2.13
CA ILE A 205 2.88 -3.41 2.31
C ILE A 205 2.52 -1.96 1.99
N TRP A 206 3.26 -1.01 2.55
CA TRP A 206 3.01 0.42 2.34
C TRP A 206 3.09 0.80 0.86
N GLN A 207 4.20 0.46 0.21
CA GLN A 207 4.44 0.81 -1.19
C GLN A 207 3.50 0.09 -2.15
N PHE A 208 3.29 -1.22 -1.95
CA PHE A 208 2.33 -1.96 -2.76
C PHE A 208 0.95 -1.33 -2.69
N THR A 209 0.45 -1.06 -1.48
CA THR A 209 -0.88 -0.48 -1.29
C THR A 209 -0.97 0.93 -1.87
N SER A 210 0.05 1.75 -1.69
CA SER A 210 0.11 3.10 -2.25
C SER A 210 0.04 3.09 -3.78
N MET A 211 0.84 2.22 -4.43
CA MET A 211 0.87 2.11 -5.90
C MET A 211 -0.38 1.43 -6.45
N TRP A 212 -0.89 0.41 -5.75
CA TRP A 212 -2.12 -0.28 -6.16
C TRP A 212 -3.33 0.65 -6.19
N ASN A 213 -3.44 1.53 -5.20
CA ASN A 213 -4.58 2.46 -5.08
C ASN A 213 -4.35 3.78 -5.81
N ASP A 214 -3.21 3.97 -6.48
CA ASP A 214 -2.98 5.19 -7.24
C ASP A 214 -3.89 5.27 -8.46
N PHE A 215 -4.41 6.45 -8.67
CA PHE A 215 -5.26 6.81 -9.80
C PHE A 215 -4.66 7.96 -10.60
N LEU A 216 -4.09 8.95 -9.89
CA LEU A 216 -3.72 10.22 -10.51
C LEU A 216 -2.48 10.10 -11.39
N PHE A 217 -1.41 9.43 -10.97
CA PHE A 217 -0.26 9.20 -11.85
C PHE A 217 -0.68 8.47 -13.13
N ALA A 218 -1.55 7.48 -12.97
CA ALA A 218 -2.00 6.69 -14.11
C ALA A 218 -2.85 7.49 -15.11
N VAL A 219 -3.71 8.38 -14.63
CA VAL A 219 -4.55 9.24 -15.50
C VAL A 219 -3.70 10.27 -16.22
N PHE A 220 -2.69 10.88 -15.53
CA PHE A 220 -1.89 11.95 -16.10
C PHE A 220 -0.69 11.47 -16.92
N LEU A 221 -0.08 10.35 -16.53
CA LEU A 221 1.18 9.87 -17.11
C LEU A 221 1.02 8.60 -17.94
N GLY A 222 -0.11 7.88 -17.77
CA GLY A 222 -0.40 6.63 -18.44
C GLY A 222 -1.10 6.81 -19.79
N ALA A 223 -1.25 5.69 -20.50
CA ALA A 223 -2.02 5.53 -21.73
C ALA A 223 -2.92 4.28 -21.60
N PRO A 224 -3.90 4.07 -22.49
CA PRO A 224 -4.84 2.94 -22.40
C PRO A 224 -4.17 1.59 -22.15
N ASP A 225 -3.03 1.31 -22.82
CA ASP A 225 -2.30 0.06 -22.68
C ASP A 225 -1.55 -0.09 -21.33
N SER A 226 -1.33 1.02 -20.61
CA SER A 226 -0.62 1.04 -19.32
C SER A 226 -1.55 1.33 -18.13
N TRP A 227 -2.82 1.58 -18.34
CA TRP A 227 -3.75 1.90 -17.26
C TRP A 227 -3.87 0.78 -16.22
N PRO A 228 -3.70 1.10 -14.93
CA PRO A 228 -3.93 0.16 -13.83
C PRO A 228 -5.42 -0.05 -13.56
N VAL A 229 -5.71 -0.99 -12.67
CA VAL A 229 -7.08 -1.37 -12.30
C VAL A 229 -7.93 -0.20 -11.80
N THR A 230 -7.34 0.77 -11.13
CA THR A 230 -8.05 1.95 -10.60
C THR A 230 -8.65 2.83 -11.71
N VAL A 231 -7.90 3.03 -12.80
CA VAL A 231 -8.40 3.78 -13.98
C VAL A 231 -9.46 2.97 -14.71
N MET A 232 -9.24 1.66 -14.91
CA MET A 232 -10.23 0.80 -15.56
C MET A 232 -11.50 0.67 -14.73
N LEU A 233 -11.40 0.57 -13.40
CA LEU A 233 -12.54 0.57 -12.50
C LEU A 233 -13.36 1.86 -12.63
N ASN A 234 -12.71 3.01 -12.70
CA ASN A 234 -13.38 4.29 -12.93
C ASN A 234 -14.14 4.31 -14.26
N ASN A 235 -13.56 3.72 -15.31
CA ASN A 235 -14.19 3.64 -16.62
C ASN A 235 -15.43 2.71 -16.63
N THR A 236 -15.49 1.68 -15.77
CA THR A 236 -16.69 0.83 -15.62
C THR A 236 -17.85 1.55 -14.95
N ALA A 237 -17.59 2.66 -14.23
CA ALA A 237 -18.63 3.45 -13.56
C ALA A 237 -19.58 4.19 -14.52
N GLY A 238 -19.33 4.12 -15.82
CA GLY A 238 -20.18 4.65 -16.87
C GLY A 238 -19.82 6.08 -17.27
N SER A 239 -19.78 6.31 -18.57
CA SER A 239 -19.56 7.63 -19.18
C SER A 239 -20.86 8.41 -19.41
N GLY A 240 -21.88 8.25 -18.59
CA GLY A 240 -23.15 8.97 -18.66
C GLY A 240 -24.07 8.61 -19.87
N ALA A 241 -23.53 7.97 -20.91
CA ALA A 241 -24.25 7.60 -22.12
C ALA A 241 -24.75 6.15 -22.11
N VAL A 242 -24.24 5.30 -21.20
CA VAL A 242 -24.63 3.90 -21.09
C VAL A 242 -25.19 3.66 -19.67
N ALA A 243 -26.26 2.88 -19.59
CA ALA A 243 -26.87 2.51 -18.31
C ALA A 243 -25.80 1.82 -17.41
N VAL A 244 -25.70 2.28 -16.18
CA VAL A 244 -24.75 1.71 -15.22
C VAL A 244 -25.15 0.28 -14.87
N GLN A 245 -24.26 -0.66 -15.11
CA GLN A 245 -24.45 -2.06 -14.71
C GLN A 245 -23.96 -2.24 -13.27
N TYR A 246 -24.83 -2.04 -12.30
CA TYR A 246 -24.47 -2.06 -10.88
C TYR A 246 -23.86 -3.40 -10.42
N ASN A 247 -24.35 -4.54 -10.93
CA ASN A 247 -23.78 -5.86 -10.64
C ASN A 247 -22.32 -5.97 -11.10
N GLN A 248 -22.01 -5.51 -12.33
CA GLN A 248 -20.64 -5.45 -12.84
C GLN A 248 -19.79 -4.48 -12.03
N GLN A 249 -20.32 -3.29 -11.73
CA GLN A 249 -19.57 -2.27 -10.98
C GLN A 249 -19.21 -2.76 -9.58
N MET A 250 -20.14 -3.39 -8.86
CA MET A 250 -19.88 -3.95 -7.53
C MET A 250 -18.90 -5.13 -7.58
N ALA A 251 -19.02 -6.02 -8.56
CA ALA A 251 -18.06 -7.08 -8.81
C ALA A 251 -16.67 -6.52 -9.15
N SER A 252 -16.59 -5.46 -9.95
CA SER A 252 -15.35 -4.77 -10.31
C SER A 252 -14.66 -4.17 -9.08
N ALA A 253 -15.41 -3.52 -8.20
CA ALA A 253 -14.87 -2.98 -6.96
C ALA A 253 -14.31 -4.07 -6.03
N LEU A 254 -15.02 -5.21 -5.91
CA LEU A 254 -14.56 -6.37 -5.15
C LEU A 254 -13.28 -6.96 -5.76
N LEU A 255 -13.23 -7.20 -7.08
CA LEU A 255 -12.05 -7.69 -7.78
C LEU A 255 -10.84 -6.78 -7.59
N ALA A 256 -11.03 -5.47 -7.73
CA ALA A 256 -9.97 -4.49 -7.55
C ALA A 256 -9.43 -4.43 -6.11
N SER A 257 -10.27 -4.73 -5.11
CA SER A 257 -9.88 -4.72 -3.69
C SER A 257 -9.16 -5.97 -3.23
N LEU A 258 -9.35 -7.13 -3.88
CA LEU A 258 -8.81 -8.42 -3.45
C LEU A 258 -7.29 -8.44 -3.26
N PRO A 259 -6.44 -7.90 -4.18
CA PRO A 259 -5.00 -7.98 -4.01
C PRO A 259 -4.48 -7.19 -2.80
N THR A 260 -5.03 -6.02 -2.53
CA THR A 260 -4.66 -5.27 -1.31
C THR A 260 -5.10 -5.99 -0.05
N LEU A 261 -6.29 -6.56 -0.04
CA LEU A 261 -6.78 -7.37 1.07
C LEU A 261 -5.86 -8.58 1.32
N LEU A 262 -5.46 -9.29 0.25
CA LEU A 262 -4.53 -10.42 0.34
C LEU A 262 -3.18 -10.00 0.90
N VAL A 263 -2.61 -8.89 0.46
CA VAL A 263 -1.34 -8.36 0.99
C VAL A 263 -1.47 -8.07 2.49
N TYR A 264 -2.56 -7.44 2.94
CA TYR A 264 -2.80 -7.20 4.37
C TYR A 264 -2.98 -8.50 5.16
N LEU A 265 -3.69 -9.48 4.65
CA LEU A 265 -3.88 -10.76 5.35
C LEU A 265 -2.58 -11.56 5.48
N LEU A 266 -1.75 -11.57 4.43
CA LEU A 266 -0.50 -12.33 4.41
C LEU A 266 0.61 -11.67 5.23
N LEU A 267 0.76 -10.36 5.11
CA LEU A 267 1.86 -9.61 5.70
C LEU A 267 1.48 -8.81 6.96
N GLY A 268 0.20 -8.67 7.28
CA GLY A 268 -0.29 -7.86 8.40
C GLY A 268 0.26 -8.27 9.76
N ARG A 269 0.56 -9.56 9.96
CA ARG A 269 1.22 -10.06 11.18
C ARG A 269 2.62 -9.44 11.40
N PHE A 270 3.32 -9.12 10.34
CA PHE A 270 4.64 -8.47 10.41
C PHE A 270 4.50 -6.98 10.71
N PHE A 271 3.46 -6.34 10.16
CA PHE A 271 3.12 -4.94 10.43
C PHE A 271 2.83 -4.71 11.93
N MET A 272 2.02 -5.56 12.54
CA MET A 272 1.71 -5.49 13.98
C MET A 272 2.95 -5.63 14.86
N ARG A 273 3.88 -6.53 14.51
CA ARG A 273 5.13 -6.73 15.27
C ARG A 273 6.07 -5.52 15.15
N GLY A 274 6.15 -4.91 13.97
CA GLY A 274 6.98 -3.72 13.74
C GLY A 274 6.51 -2.50 14.51
N LEU A 275 5.18 -2.25 14.56
CA LEU A 275 4.60 -1.15 15.33
C LEU A 275 4.78 -1.33 16.84
N MET A 276 4.60 -2.56 17.37
CA MET A 276 4.73 -2.84 18.80
C MET A 276 6.16 -2.76 19.30
N ALA A 277 7.15 -3.09 18.48
CA ALA A 277 8.56 -2.94 18.84
C ALA A 277 8.99 -1.47 19.08
N GLY A 278 8.30 -0.51 18.41
CA GLY A 278 8.49 0.92 18.64
C GLY A 278 7.76 1.47 19.88
N ALA A 279 6.62 0.88 20.25
CA ALA A 279 5.76 1.37 21.34
C ALA A 279 6.22 0.90 22.76
N LEU A 280 7.05 -0.14 22.86
CA LEU A 280 7.50 -0.69 24.13
C LEU A 280 8.77 -0.02 24.69
N LYS A 281 9.32 1.03 24.04
CA LYS A 281 10.48 1.81 24.46
C LYS A 281 10.13 3.20 25.02
N GLY A 282 8.85 3.46 25.33
CA GLY A 282 8.38 4.67 26.02
C GLY A 282 8.14 4.43 27.50
#